data_268325c171d131ecd8168c3719829c72
#
_entry.id   268325c171d131ecd8168c3719829c72
#
_cell.length_a   1.000
_cell.length_b   1.000
_cell.length_c   1.000
_cell.angle_alpha   90.00
_cell.angle_beta   90.00
_cell.angle_gamma   90.00
#
_symmetry.space_group_name_H-M   'P 1'
#
loop_
_entity.id
_entity.type
_entity.pdbx_description
1 polymer ?
#
loop_
_entity_poly.entity_id
_entity_poly.type
_entity_poly.pdbx_seq_one_letter_code
_entity_poly.pdbx_strand_id
1 'polypeptide(L)'
;LKKENVEYFYSKKKEELPTGTCLILVTPDSERTMCTFLGTAGKINENDVNSDAIRKSEIIFLEGYLWDEGEPKKAFDKAISNAKKVAMSLSDQFCVDRHKPHFLELVKGKLDVTFANEQEISSLIEAKNFEEVVNFSKQLNKLIVITRGEKGALAINGENIVECGVKKNLKIVDLTGAGDLFAAGFLHGYVNNLSIEESLNKGTEMSSKVIQQIGARL
;
A
#
# COMPACT_ATOMS: atom_id res chain seq x y z
N LEU A 1 -7.43 1.50 -18.38
CA LEU A 1 -6.31 0.57 -18.31
C LEU A 1 -5.61 0.42 -19.68
N LYS A 2 -6.29 -0.04 -20.73
CA LYS A 2 -5.66 -0.22 -22.08
C LYS A 2 -5.03 1.06 -22.64
N LYS A 3 -5.65 2.21 -22.44
CA LYS A 3 -5.11 3.51 -22.87
C LYS A 3 -3.81 3.88 -22.15
N GLU A 4 -3.63 3.35 -20.94
CA GLU A 4 -2.47 3.57 -20.08
C GLU A 4 -1.45 2.43 -20.15
N ASN A 5 -1.57 1.54 -21.15
CA ASN A 5 -0.73 0.35 -21.32
C ASN A 5 -0.69 -0.57 -20.07
N VAL A 6 -1.80 -0.60 -19.32
CA VAL A 6 -1.94 -1.51 -18.18
C VAL A 6 -2.67 -2.76 -18.63
N GLU A 7 -1.99 -3.89 -18.55
CA GLU A 7 -2.58 -5.22 -18.77
C GLU A 7 -3.44 -5.63 -17.57
N TYR A 8 -4.50 -6.40 -17.85
CA TYR A 8 -5.33 -6.97 -16.80
C TYR A 8 -5.70 -8.42 -17.15
N PHE A 9 -5.74 -9.26 -16.14
CA PHE A 9 -5.87 -10.71 -16.25
C PHE A 9 -7.16 -11.24 -15.63
N TYR A 10 -8.22 -10.45 -15.65
CA TYR A 10 -9.54 -10.85 -15.19
C TYR A 10 -10.56 -10.83 -16.33
N SER A 11 -11.58 -11.66 -16.22
CA SER A 11 -12.76 -11.61 -17.07
C SER A 11 -13.95 -10.98 -16.32
N LYS A 12 -14.72 -10.17 -17.04
CA LYS A 12 -15.96 -9.62 -16.48
C LYS A 12 -16.92 -10.76 -16.19
N LYS A 13 -17.39 -10.86 -14.96
CA LYS A 13 -18.42 -11.81 -14.54
C LYS A 13 -19.74 -11.07 -14.41
N LYS A 14 -20.85 -11.77 -14.66
CA LYS A 14 -22.19 -11.29 -14.34
C LYS A 14 -22.52 -11.79 -12.95
N GLU A 15 -22.51 -10.88 -12.00
CA GLU A 15 -22.76 -11.17 -10.59
C GLU A 15 -24.04 -10.49 -10.11
N GLU A 16 -24.68 -10.99 -9.08
CA GLU A 16 -25.82 -10.34 -8.44
C GLU A 16 -25.37 -9.08 -7.67
N LEU A 17 -24.20 -9.13 -7.03
CA LEU A 17 -23.63 -7.97 -6.36
C LEU A 17 -22.94 -7.06 -7.38
N PRO A 18 -23.10 -5.73 -7.22
CA PRO A 18 -22.38 -4.76 -8.04
C PRO A 18 -20.88 -4.76 -7.71
N THR A 19 -20.09 -4.12 -8.55
CA THR A 19 -18.70 -3.78 -8.24
C THR A 19 -18.61 -2.89 -7.00
N GLY A 20 -17.45 -2.84 -6.37
CA GLY A 20 -17.22 -1.98 -5.21
C GLY A 20 -17.51 -0.50 -5.50
N THR A 21 -18.07 0.17 -4.52
CA THR A 21 -18.35 1.61 -4.56
C THR A 21 -17.89 2.26 -3.26
N CYS A 22 -17.48 3.52 -3.35
CA CYS A 22 -17.12 4.31 -2.19
C CYS A 22 -17.67 5.73 -2.32
N LEU A 23 -18.45 6.15 -1.32
CA LEU A 23 -18.81 7.55 -1.15
C LEU A 23 -17.76 8.22 -0.27
N ILE A 24 -17.12 9.24 -0.81
CA ILE A 24 -16.05 9.96 -0.13
C ILE A 24 -16.52 11.38 0.18
N LEU A 25 -16.52 11.73 1.47
CA LEU A 25 -16.86 13.06 1.96
C LEU A 25 -15.54 13.77 2.34
N VAL A 26 -15.20 14.81 1.60
CA VAL A 26 -14.01 15.63 1.85
C VAL A 26 -14.42 16.88 2.61
N THR A 27 -13.78 17.13 3.75
CA THR A 27 -14.03 18.29 4.62
C THR A 27 -13.10 19.45 4.29
N PRO A 28 -13.41 20.70 4.73
CA PRO A 28 -12.61 21.89 4.40
C PRO A 28 -11.14 21.84 4.87
N ASP A 29 -10.82 20.97 5.83
CA ASP A 29 -9.46 20.68 6.30
C ASP A 29 -8.71 19.65 5.42
N SER A 30 -9.30 19.28 4.28
CA SER A 30 -8.79 18.29 3.33
C SER A 30 -8.79 16.84 3.83
N GLU A 31 -9.37 16.59 5.01
CA GLU A 31 -9.60 15.24 5.52
C GLU A 31 -10.81 14.60 4.82
N ARG A 32 -10.89 13.26 4.89
CA ARG A 32 -11.95 12.51 4.23
C ARG A 32 -12.55 11.43 5.12
N THR A 33 -13.83 11.22 4.94
CA THR A 33 -14.57 10.06 5.46
C THR A 33 -14.99 9.19 4.29
N MET A 34 -14.72 7.91 4.35
CA MET A 34 -14.97 6.95 3.29
C MET A 34 -16.06 5.96 3.70
N CYS A 35 -17.17 5.95 2.98
CA CYS A 35 -18.25 4.97 3.13
C CYS A 35 -18.12 3.93 2.02
N THR A 36 -17.40 2.84 2.30
CA THR A 36 -17.02 1.84 1.31
C THR A 36 -17.92 0.61 1.37
N PHE A 37 -18.44 0.22 0.21
CA PHE A 37 -19.06 -1.08 -0.03
C PHE A 37 -18.18 -1.85 -1.01
N LEU A 38 -17.56 -2.93 -0.55
CA LEU A 38 -16.61 -3.71 -1.37
C LEU A 38 -17.26 -4.44 -2.54
N GLY A 39 -18.55 -4.79 -2.43
CA GLY A 39 -19.25 -5.51 -3.47
C GLY A 39 -18.54 -6.79 -3.89
N THR A 40 -18.38 -7.00 -5.19
CA THR A 40 -17.67 -8.18 -5.71
C THR A 40 -16.16 -8.17 -5.45
N ALA A 41 -15.54 -7.02 -5.15
CA ALA A 41 -14.11 -6.96 -4.81
C ALA A 41 -13.80 -7.75 -3.52
N GLY A 42 -14.71 -7.75 -2.54
CA GLY A 42 -14.58 -8.53 -1.32
C GLY A 42 -14.73 -10.05 -1.49
N LYS A 43 -15.02 -10.51 -2.72
CA LYS A 43 -15.19 -11.94 -3.04
C LYS A 43 -14.03 -12.51 -3.86
N ILE A 44 -12.90 -11.83 -3.87
CA ILE A 44 -11.70 -12.35 -4.54
C ILE A 44 -11.33 -13.73 -3.99
N ASN A 45 -10.96 -14.65 -4.88
CA ASN A 45 -10.58 -15.99 -4.51
C ASN A 45 -9.37 -16.46 -5.33
N GLU A 46 -8.83 -17.63 -5.02
CA GLU A 46 -7.61 -18.13 -5.66
C GLU A 46 -7.73 -18.34 -7.18
N ASN A 47 -8.95 -18.54 -7.73
CA ASN A 47 -9.15 -18.68 -9.18
C ASN A 47 -9.05 -17.35 -9.92
N ASP A 48 -9.19 -16.22 -9.21
CA ASP A 48 -9.03 -14.89 -9.78
C ASP A 48 -7.55 -14.50 -9.90
N VAL A 49 -6.64 -15.27 -9.28
CA VAL A 49 -5.20 -15.01 -9.25
C VAL A 49 -4.50 -15.70 -10.43
N ASN A 50 -3.95 -14.90 -11.35
CA ASN A 50 -3.18 -15.40 -12.48
C ASN A 50 -1.71 -15.63 -12.09
N SER A 51 -1.38 -16.88 -11.74
CA SER A 51 -0.03 -17.26 -11.31
C SER A 51 1.05 -17.03 -12.37
N ASP A 52 0.71 -17.15 -13.67
CA ASP A 52 1.69 -16.94 -14.76
C ASP A 52 2.07 -15.47 -14.89
N ALA A 53 1.09 -14.56 -14.76
CA ALA A 53 1.35 -13.14 -14.74
C ALA A 53 2.23 -12.75 -13.53
N ILE A 54 1.92 -13.31 -12.35
CA ILE A 54 2.69 -13.06 -11.13
C ILE A 54 4.14 -13.53 -11.29
N ARG A 55 4.38 -14.75 -11.77
CA ARG A 55 5.73 -15.28 -11.97
C ARG A 55 6.57 -14.46 -12.95
N LYS A 56 5.93 -13.81 -13.93
CA LYS A 56 6.60 -12.94 -14.90
C LYS A 56 6.89 -11.55 -14.35
N SER A 57 6.19 -11.12 -13.30
CA SER A 57 6.35 -9.80 -12.70
C SER A 57 7.61 -9.75 -11.81
N GLU A 58 8.23 -8.59 -11.72
CA GLU A 58 9.37 -8.39 -10.82
C GLU A 58 8.94 -8.32 -9.37
N ILE A 59 7.75 -7.76 -9.11
CA ILE A 59 7.17 -7.63 -7.79
C ILE A 59 5.65 -7.66 -7.90
N ILE A 60 4.97 -8.23 -6.92
CA ILE A 60 3.52 -8.01 -6.73
C ILE A 60 3.29 -6.98 -5.63
N PHE A 61 2.24 -6.19 -5.79
CA PHE A 61 1.79 -5.26 -4.77
C PHE A 61 0.41 -5.66 -4.28
N LEU A 62 0.28 -5.82 -2.97
CA LEU A 62 -0.94 -6.25 -2.29
C LEU A 62 -1.47 -5.13 -1.42
N GLU A 63 -2.80 -5.03 -1.35
CA GLU A 63 -3.49 -4.08 -0.49
C GLU A 63 -4.15 -4.80 0.68
N GLY A 64 -3.86 -4.35 1.90
CA GLY A 64 -4.41 -4.93 3.12
C GLY A 64 -5.94 -4.88 3.19
N TYR A 65 -6.57 -3.91 2.50
CA TYR A 65 -8.04 -3.81 2.42
C TYR A 65 -8.73 -5.07 1.91
N LEU A 66 -8.07 -5.82 1.01
CA LEU A 66 -8.65 -7.00 0.40
C LEU A 66 -8.29 -8.28 1.15
N TRP A 67 -7.42 -8.19 2.17
CA TRP A 67 -7.13 -9.34 3.01
C TRP A 67 -8.30 -9.56 3.98
N ASP A 68 -8.89 -10.74 3.93
CA ASP A 68 -9.88 -11.20 4.90
C ASP A 68 -9.81 -12.71 5.00
N GLU A 69 -10.34 -13.30 6.08
CA GLU A 69 -10.34 -14.76 6.25
C GLU A 69 -11.17 -15.46 5.17
N GLY A 70 -10.84 -16.72 4.89
CA GLY A 70 -11.51 -17.53 3.88
C GLY A 70 -10.90 -17.37 2.49
N GLU A 71 -11.73 -17.11 1.48
CA GLU A 71 -11.30 -17.07 0.07
C GLU A 71 -10.32 -15.93 -0.26
N PRO A 72 -10.49 -14.69 0.26
CA PRO A 72 -9.51 -13.64 0.04
C PRO A 72 -8.11 -14.02 0.55
N LYS A 73 -8.02 -14.60 1.76
CA LYS A 73 -6.73 -15.07 2.30
C LYS A 73 -6.07 -16.12 1.40
N LYS A 74 -6.83 -17.08 0.87
CA LYS A 74 -6.31 -18.08 -0.09
C LYS A 74 -5.77 -17.41 -1.36
N ALA A 75 -6.46 -16.38 -1.87
CA ALA A 75 -5.98 -15.60 -3.01
C ALA A 75 -4.64 -14.92 -2.71
N PHE A 76 -4.49 -14.30 -1.53
CA PHE A 76 -3.23 -13.72 -1.08
C PHE A 76 -2.12 -14.77 -0.95
N ASP A 77 -2.38 -15.89 -0.28
CA ASP A 77 -1.42 -16.98 -0.10
C ASP A 77 -0.93 -17.52 -1.46
N LYS A 78 -1.86 -17.69 -2.42
CA LYS A 78 -1.52 -18.10 -3.78
C LYS A 78 -0.68 -17.04 -4.50
N ALA A 79 -1.04 -15.76 -4.38
CA ALA A 79 -0.29 -14.68 -5.00
C ALA A 79 1.14 -14.61 -4.45
N ILE A 80 1.28 -14.61 -3.12
CA ILE A 80 2.58 -14.59 -2.43
C ILE A 80 3.45 -15.78 -2.82
N SER A 81 2.88 -17.00 -2.88
CA SER A 81 3.64 -18.22 -3.19
C SER A 81 4.16 -18.28 -4.63
N ASN A 82 3.60 -17.49 -5.55
CA ASN A 82 4.01 -17.41 -6.95
C ASN A 82 4.88 -16.20 -7.27
N ALA A 83 5.09 -15.28 -6.33
CA ALA A 83 5.81 -14.04 -6.55
C ALA A 83 7.33 -14.20 -6.40
N LYS A 84 8.10 -13.43 -7.18
CA LYS A 84 9.55 -13.26 -6.98
C LYS A 84 9.83 -12.35 -5.76
N LYS A 85 9.07 -11.25 -5.66
CA LYS A 85 9.10 -10.30 -4.56
C LYS A 85 7.68 -9.87 -4.21
N VAL A 86 7.44 -9.58 -2.94
CA VAL A 86 6.13 -9.19 -2.43
C VAL A 86 6.24 -7.84 -1.74
N ALA A 87 5.47 -6.87 -2.23
CA ALA A 87 5.21 -5.63 -1.54
C ALA A 87 3.76 -5.61 -1.05
N MET A 88 3.53 -5.00 0.10
CA MET A 88 2.17 -4.84 0.64
C MET A 88 2.02 -3.51 1.35
N SER A 89 0.87 -2.84 1.14
CA SER A 89 0.41 -1.75 1.98
C SER A 89 -0.42 -2.30 3.14
N LEU A 90 -0.20 -1.78 4.35
CA LEU A 90 -1.05 -2.09 5.50
C LEU A 90 -2.44 -1.45 5.39
N SER A 91 -2.58 -0.49 4.48
CA SER A 91 -3.80 0.14 3.95
C SER A 91 -4.48 1.13 4.90
N ASP A 92 -4.92 0.71 6.07
CA ASP A 92 -5.39 1.59 7.13
C ASP A 92 -5.30 0.94 8.53
N GLN A 93 -5.48 1.76 9.56
CA GLN A 93 -5.42 1.30 10.94
C GLN A 93 -6.51 0.27 11.26
N PHE A 94 -7.72 0.38 10.68
CA PHE A 94 -8.80 -0.59 10.95
C PHE A 94 -8.47 -1.97 10.38
N CYS A 95 -7.82 -2.02 9.20
CA CYS A 95 -7.31 -3.28 8.64
C CYS A 95 -6.23 -3.87 9.55
N VAL A 96 -5.29 -3.05 10.00
CA VAL A 96 -4.25 -3.48 10.93
C VAL A 96 -4.84 -4.03 12.22
N ASP A 97 -5.75 -3.30 12.86
CA ASP A 97 -6.33 -3.70 14.14
C ASP A 97 -7.13 -5.00 14.03
N ARG A 98 -7.83 -5.20 12.90
CA ARG A 98 -8.62 -6.40 12.61
C ARG A 98 -7.76 -7.63 12.36
N HIS A 99 -6.64 -7.46 11.64
CA HIS A 99 -5.82 -8.56 11.14
C HIS A 99 -4.41 -8.57 11.71
N LYS A 100 -4.18 -7.89 12.83
CA LYS A 100 -2.86 -7.66 13.46
C LYS A 100 -1.95 -8.90 13.49
N PRO A 101 -2.37 -10.08 14.01
CA PRO A 101 -1.49 -11.24 14.07
C PRO A 101 -1.00 -11.69 12.68
N HIS A 102 -1.90 -11.71 11.68
CA HIS A 102 -1.55 -12.14 10.33
C HIS A 102 -0.67 -11.11 9.60
N PHE A 103 -0.99 -9.81 9.74
CA PHE A 103 -0.17 -8.76 9.14
C PHE A 103 1.23 -8.74 9.75
N LEU A 104 1.34 -8.97 11.06
CA LEU A 104 2.63 -9.08 11.73
C LEU A 104 3.44 -10.29 11.23
N GLU A 105 2.78 -11.43 11.00
CA GLU A 105 3.40 -12.62 10.40
C GLU A 105 3.88 -12.33 8.97
N LEU A 106 3.06 -11.67 8.15
CA LEU A 106 3.42 -11.29 6.79
C LEU A 106 4.64 -10.35 6.77
N VAL A 107 4.60 -9.29 7.58
CA VAL A 107 5.69 -8.30 7.69
C VAL A 107 7.00 -8.95 8.17
N LYS A 108 6.94 -9.84 9.16
CA LYS A 108 8.12 -10.55 9.66
C LYS A 108 8.67 -11.58 8.68
N GLY A 109 7.81 -12.21 7.86
CA GLY A 109 8.16 -13.40 7.10
C GLY A 109 8.08 -13.25 5.58
N LYS A 110 6.92 -12.92 5.05
CA LYS A 110 6.59 -13.08 3.63
C LYS A 110 6.84 -11.85 2.77
N LEU A 111 6.79 -10.65 3.36
CA LEU A 111 6.95 -9.41 2.59
C LEU A 111 8.41 -9.05 2.42
N ASP A 112 8.77 -8.59 1.23
CA ASP A 112 10.06 -7.97 0.93
C ASP A 112 10.01 -6.46 1.17
N VAL A 113 8.85 -5.84 0.87
CA VAL A 113 8.61 -4.41 1.06
C VAL A 113 7.27 -4.21 1.76
N THR A 114 7.27 -3.48 2.87
CA THR A 114 6.04 -3.07 3.56
C THR A 114 5.86 -1.58 3.46
N PHE A 115 4.69 -1.15 3.02
CA PHE A 115 4.26 0.25 3.09
C PHE A 115 3.28 0.44 4.24
N ALA A 116 3.52 1.48 5.02
CA ALA A 116 2.64 1.87 6.11
C ALA A 116 2.73 3.39 6.35
N ASN A 117 1.71 3.97 6.97
CA ASN A 117 1.89 5.25 7.64
C ASN A 117 2.36 5.04 9.10
N GLU A 118 2.74 6.14 9.78
CA GLU A 118 3.23 6.10 11.16
C GLU A 118 2.20 5.47 12.12
N GLN A 119 0.90 5.69 11.91
CA GLN A 119 -0.16 5.14 12.75
C GLN A 119 -0.37 3.65 12.53
N GLU A 120 -0.39 3.21 11.27
CA GLU A 120 -0.56 1.80 10.90
C GLU A 120 0.55 0.92 11.47
N ILE A 121 1.81 1.31 11.26
CA ILE A 121 2.94 0.51 11.76
C ILE A 121 3.03 0.56 13.29
N SER A 122 2.69 1.69 13.91
CA SER A 122 2.64 1.80 15.36
C SER A 122 1.54 0.91 15.96
N SER A 123 0.36 0.88 15.34
CA SER A 123 -0.73 0.00 15.76
C SER A 123 -0.37 -1.47 15.59
N LEU A 124 0.28 -1.84 14.46
CA LEU A 124 0.69 -3.21 14.18
C LEU A 124 1.56 -3.80 15.28
N ILE A 125 2.50 -3.03 15.81
CA ILE A 125 3.46 -3.49 16.83
C ILE A 125 3.18 -2.98 18.23
N GLU A 126 2.05 -2.25 18.41
CA GLU A 126 1.66 -1.64 19.69
C GLU A 126 2.74 -0.70 20.23
N ALA A 127 3.41 0.03 19.34
CA ALA A 127 4.48 0.94 19.69
C ALA A 127 3.97 2.15 20.49
N LYS A 128 4.71 2.53 21.53
CA LYS A 128 4.42 3.71 22.36
C LYS A 128 4.99 5.01 21.77
N ASN A 129 5.97 4.90 20.91
CA ASN A 129 6.64 6.01 20.25
C ASN A 129 7.28 5.56 18.94
N PHE A 130 7.70 6.53 18.12
CA PHE A 130 8.28 6.24 16.81
C PHE A 130 9.66 5.56 16.88
N GLU A 131 10.40 5.73 17.96
CA GLU A 131 11.69 5.06 18.15
C GLU A 131 11.51 3.53 18.22
N GLU A 132 10.46 3.05 18.87
CA GLU A 132 10.12 1.61 18.90
C GLU A 132 9.81 1.08 17.49
N VAL A 133 9.13 1.89 16.63
CA VAL A 133 8.89 1.54 15.23
C VAL A 133 10.20 1.39 14.46
N VAL A 134 11.12 2.34 14.62
CA VAL A 134 12.44 2.31 13.98
C VAL A 134 13.22 1.08 14.43
N ASN A 135 13.27 0.82 15.74
CA ASN A 135 13.99 -0.32 16.30
C ASN A 135 13.41 -1.66 15.82
N PHE A 136 12.09 -1.80 15.79
CA PHE A 136 11.44 -2.98 15.22
C PHE A 136 11.79 -3.16 13.74
N SER A 137 11.70 -2.10 12.95
CA SER A 137 11.97 -2.15 11.51
C SER A 137 13.41 -2.54 11.19
N LYS A 138 14.38 -2.05 11.97
CA LYS A 138 15.79 -2.44 11.86
C LYS A 138 16.01 -3.93 12.05
N GLN A 139 15.32 -4.52 13.02
CA GLN A 139 15.47 -5.95 13.37
C GLN A 139 14.94 -6.90 12.29
N LEU A 140 14.01 -6.42 11.44
CA LEU A 140 13.37 -7.27 10.43
C LEU A 140 14.28 -7.64 9.27
N ASN A 141 15.30 -6.84 9.00
CA ASN A 141 16.15 -6.99 7.80
C ASN A 141 15.31 -7.07 6.50
N LYS A 142 14.23 -6.27 6.45
CA LYS A 142 13.26 -6.12 5.36
C LYS A 142 13.10 -4.64 5.05
N LEU A 143 12.64 -4.32 3.85
CA LEU A 143 12.42 -2.93 3.48
C LEU A 143 11.06 -2.44 4.01
N ILE A 144 11.10 -1.59 5.02
CA ILE A 144 9.92 -0.94 5.59
C ILE A 144 9.90 0.52 5.16
N VAL A 145 8.85 0.92 4.46
CA VAL A 145 8.66 2.27 3.93
C VAL A 145 7.51 2.93 4.67
N ILE A 146 7.81 4.02 5.39
CA ILE A 146 6.87 4.65 6.31
C ILE A 146 6.62 6.09 5.88
N THR A 147 5.35 6.42 5.61
CA THR A 147 4.91 7.81 5.39
C THR A 147 4.51 8.45 6.71
N ARG A 148 4.81 9.76 6.87
CA ARG A 148 4.65 10.49 8.13
C ARG A 148 3.99 11.86 7.93
N GLY A 149 3.12 11.98 6.94
CA GLY A 149 2.45 13.24 6.63
C GLY A 149 3.45 14.35 6.36
N GLU A 150 3.32 15.46 7.10
CA GLU A 150 4.18 16.63 6.98
C GLU A 150 5.66 16.38 7.32
N LYS A 151 5.95 15.29 8.03
CA LYS A 151 7.32 14.91 8.38
C LYS A 151 8.04 14.16 7.23
N GLY A 152 7.35 13.93 6.09
CA GLY A 152 7.90 13.24 4.94
C GLY A 152 7.77 11.73 5.03
N ALA A 153 8.77 11.01 4.56
CA ALA A 153 8.79 9.56 4.57
C ALA A 153 10.20 9.02 4.82
N LEU A 154 10.28 7.78 5.28
CA LEU A 154 11.55 7.09 5.45
C LEU A 154 11.44 5.64 5.01
N ALA A 155 12.57 5.08 4.64
CA ALA A 155 12.75 3.67 4.32
C ALA A 155 13.83 3.10 5.23
N ILE A 156 13.53 1.96 5.84
CA ILE A 156 14.42 1.25 6.77
C ILE A 156 14.69 -0.14 6.22
N ASN A 157 15.97 -0.50 6.13
CA ASN A 157 16.41 -1.85 5.77
C ASN A 157 17.62 -2.22 6.62
N GLY A 158 17.41 -3.00 7.67
CA GLY A 158 18.41 -3.22 8.70
C GLY A 158 18.86 -1.89 9.32
N GLU A 159 20.15 -1.66 9.43
CA GLU A 159 20.69 -0.41 9.97
C GLU A 159 20.65 0.78 8.99
N ASN A 160 20.32 0.53 7.72
CA ASN A 160 20.25 1.59 6.74
C ASN A 160 18.90 2.30 6.81
N ILE A 161 18.92 3.59 7.11
CA ILE A 161 17.77 4.48 7.15
C ILE A 161 17.97 5.58 6.13
N VAL A 162 17.01 5.74 5.24
CA VAL A 162 16.97 6.82 4.24
C VAL A 162 15.69 7.61 4.45
N GLU A 163 15.81 8.92 4.53
CA GLU A 163 14.67 9.82 4.74
C GLU A 163 14.50 10.78 3.56
N CYS A 164 13.27 11.16 3.27
CA CYS A 164 12.96 12.26 2.39
C CYS A 164 11.94 13.21 3.03
N GLY A 165 12.08 14.50 2.72
CA GLY A 165 11.13 15.52 3.16
C GLY A 165 9.90 15.60 2.26
N VAL A 166 9.02 16.56 2.55
CA VAL A 166 7.83 16.89 1.76
C VAL A 166 8.09 17.97 0.74
N LYS A 167 7.29 18.03 -0.32
CA LYS A 167 7.22 19.22 -1.19
C LYS A 167 6.58 20.37 -0.42
N LYS A 168 7.16 21.57 -0.51
CA LYS A 168 6.67 22.77 0.17
C LYS A 168 5.66 23.55 -0.69
N ASN A 169 4.86 24.39 -0.03
CA ASN A 169 3.93 25.33 -0.67
C ASN A 169 2.86 24.63 -1.54
N LEU A 170 2.38 23.45 -1.12
CA LEU A 170 1.29 22.77 -1.79
C LEU A 170 -0.05 23.32 -1.35
N LYS A 171 -0.99 23.44 -2.29
CA LYS A 171 -2.40 23.65 -1.97
C LYS A 171 -3.06 22.28 -1.79
N ILE A 172 -3.16 21.83 -0.55
CA ILE A 172 -3.81 20.57 -0.22
C ILE A 172 -5.32 20.73 -0.39
N VAL A 173 -5.95 19.82 -1.14
CA VAL A 173 -7.38 19.81 -1.46
C VAL A 173 -8.04 18.54 -0.97
N ASP A 174 -7.43 17.39 -1.22
CA ASP A 174 -7.98 16.07 -0.88
C ASP A 174 -6.83 15.08 -0.71
N LEU A 175 -6.77 14.42 0.45
CA LEU A 175 -5.71 13.46 0.75
C LEU A 175 -5.99 12.05 0.19
N THR A 176 -7.09 11.86 -0.54
CA THR A 176 -7.46 10.56 -1.14
C THR A 176 -6.40 10.11 -2.14
N GLY A 177 -5.92 8.89 -1.97
CA GLY A 177 -4.91 8.28 -2.85
C GLY A 177 -3.47 8.74 -2.61
N ALA A 178 -3.20 9.54 -1.58
CA ALA A 178 -1.85 9.99 -1.26
C ALA A 178 -0.89 8.80 -1.00
N GLY A 179 -1.33 7.82 -0.22
CA GLY A 179 -0.57 6.59 0.07
C GLY A 179 -0.37 5.73 -1.16
N ASP A 180 -1.44 5.55 -1.97
CA ASP A 180 -1.41 4.73 -3.18
C ASP A 180 -0.42 5.29 -4.21
N LEU A 181 -0.48 6.59 -4.45
CA LEU A 181 0.40 7.27 -5.39
C LEU A 181 1.85 7.34 -4.86
N PHE A 182 2.03 7.45 -3.54
CA PHE A 182 3.34 7.33 -2.93
C PHE A 182 3.94 5.94 -3.18
N ALA A 183 3.20 4.88 -2.89
CA ALA A 183 3.64 3.50 -3.11
C ALA A 183 3.93 3.24 -4.60
N ALA A 184 3.07 3.73 -5.50
CA ALA A 184 3.27 3.61 -6.95
C ALA A 184 4.56 4.30 -7.42
N GLY A 185 4.81 5.54 -6.99
CA GLY A 185 6.03 6.27 -7.30
C GLY A 185 7.28 5.60 -6.75
N PHE A 186 7.23 5.15 -5.50
CA PHE A 186 8.32 4.41 -4.86
C PHE A 186 8.63 3.11 -5.62
N LEU A 187 7.62 2.28 -5.86
CA LEU A 187 7.77 1.00 -6.56
C LEU A 187 8.28 1.18 -7.98
N HIS A 188 7.83 2.23 -8.69
CA HIS A 188 8.40 2.57 -9.99
C HIS A 188 9.90 2.80 -9.92
N GLY A 189 10.39 3.57 -8.96
CA GLY A 189 11.84 3.76 -8.75
C GLY A 189 12.53 2.44 -8.40
N TYR A 190 12.00 1.73 -7.44
CA TYR A 190 12.56 0.49 -6.90
C TYR A 190 12.73 -0.61 -7.96
N VAL A 191 11.71 -0.87 -8.79
CA VAL A 191 11.79 -1.89 -9.85
C VAL A 191 12.69 -1.47 -11.04
N ASN A 192 12.94 -0.18 -11.19
CA ASN A 192 13.88 0.36 -12.17
C ASN A 192 15.31 0.55 -11.62
N ASN A 193 15.59 -0.04 -10.45
CA ASN A 193 16.91 -0.04 -9.79
C ASN A 193 17.44 1.37 -9.44
N LEU A 194 16.56 2.31 -9.18
CA LEU A 194 16.95 3.59 -8.59
C LEU A 194 17.35 3.37 -7.12
N SER A 195 18.12 4.30 -6.57
CA SER A 195 18.42 4.30 -5.14
C SER A 195 17.13 4.40 -4.30
N ILE A 196 17.20 4.00 -3.04
CA ILE A 196 16.07 4.14 -2.09
C ILE A 196 15.67 5.60 -1.93
N GLU A 197 16.64 6.51 -1.90
CA GLU A 197 16.39 7.95 -1.83
C GLU A 197 15.63 8.47 -3.07
N GLU A 198 16.05 8.10 -4.27
CA GLU A 198 15.36 8.46 -5.51
C GLU A 198 13.95 7.85 -5.56
N SER A 199 13.77 6.63 -5.07
CA SER A 199 12.47 5.97 -5.00
C SER A 199 11.53 6.68 -4.01
N LEU A 200 12.02 7.08 -2.82
CA LEU A 200 11.27 7.90 -1.86
C LEU A 200 10.86 9.24 -2.47
N ASN A 201 11.78 9.92 -3.16
CA ASN A 201 11.51 11.18 -3.83
C ASN A 201 10.45 11.06 -4.93
N LYS A 202 10.44 9.95 -5.71
CA LYS A 202 9.38 9.67 -6.69
C LYS A 202 8.03 9.45 -6.00
N GLY A 203 8.01 8.69 -4.90
CA GLY A 203 6.80 8.52 -4.08
C GLY A 203 6.25 9.85 -3.59
N THR A 204 7.10 10.69 -3.01
CA THR A 204 6.74 12.03 -2.54
C THR A 204 6.25 12.93 -3.68
N GLU A 205 6.86 12.86 -4.86
CA GLU A 205 6.43 13.61 -6.03
C GLU A 205 4.99 13.23 -6.45
N MET A 206 4.71 11.95 -6.57
CA MET A 206 3.40 11.45 -7.00
C MET A 206 2.31 11.76 -5.97
N SER A 207 2.59 11.52 -4.69
CA SER A 207 1.70 11.90 -3.59
C SER A 207 1.41 13.40 -3.59
N SER A 208 2.44 14.24 -3.74
CA SER A 208 2.31 15.69 -3.79
C SER A 208 1.44 16.19 -4.95
N LYS A 209 1.42 15.49 -6.07
CA LYS A 209 0.57 15.85 -7.21
C LYS A 209 -0.89 15.55 -6.94
N VAL A 210 -1.20 14.34 -6.44
CA VAL A 210 -2.58 13.90 -6.26
C VAL A 210 -3.33 14.69 -5.19
N ILE A 211 -2.66 15.07 -4.10
CA ILE A 211 -3.33 15.79 -3.00
C ILE A 211 -3.73 17.24 -3.33
N GLN A 212 -3.39 17.75 -4.49
CA GLN A 212 -3.75 19.12 -4.93
C GLN A 212 -5.04 19.17 -5.75
N GLN A 213 -5.75 18.07 -5.88
CA GLN A 213 -7.02 17.98 -6.62
C GLN A 213 -7.98 17.04 -5.92
N ILE A 214 -9.24 17.02 -6.33
CA ILE A 214 -10.24 16.08 -5.82
C ILE A 214 -10.07 14.73 -6.50
N GLY A 215 -10.03 13.67 -5.70
CA GLY A 215 -9.98 12.28 -6.16
C GLY A 215 -8.57 11.71 -6.28
N ALA A 216 -8.48 10.40 -6.40
CA ALA A 216 -7.26 9.60 -6.30
C ALA A 216 -6.51 9.40 -7.64
N ARG A 217 -6.79 10.18 -8.68
CA ARG A 217 -6.16 10.03 -10.00
C ARG A 217 -5.53 11.33 -10.48
N LEU A 218 -4.40 11.18 -11.17
CA LEU A 218 -3.71 12.28 -11.86
C LEU A 218 -4.19 12.41 -13.29
#